data_778591b2a01c2e825c274b98fb1411ce
#
_entry.id   778591b2a01c2e825c274b98fb1411ce
#
_cell.length_a   1.000
_cell.length_b   1.000
_cell.length_c   1.000
_cell.angle_alpha   90.00
_cell.angle_beta   90.00
_cell.angle_gamma   90.00
#
_symmetry.space_group_name_H-M   'P 1'
#
loop_
_entity.id
_entity.type
_entity.pdbx_description
1 polymer ?
#
loop_
_entity_poly.entity_id
_entity_poly.type
_entity_poly.pdbx_seq_one_letter_code
_entity_poly.pdbx_strand_id
1 'polypeptide(L)'
;MKNFTDIKEISQKGVTFTFGRFNPPTAGHMKLALKMKAVAGGDDIAIFTTHTTDRKKNPLTNAQIQKFMNPMLPTVVNVATSNARTIFEVVQQLYDSGYRSIRMVVGSDRVREFQTLLTRYNGKASTHGKYNFKSIKVVSAGQRDPDAADDTGMSASKMRQFVHAGQEDEFIKALPKGYRMGQQLYKAVQAGMGIRETFPDFMYEVYTDTHVPQVHEWGSQEGREYAQAFTPHQPIVDYRKLTTWREQEDLPKKVLLYKEKMYKELKDKRDEFEDKYGDRADEVMHATAMTMAKRKYGYT
;
A
#
# COMPACT_ATOMS: atom_id res chain seq x y z
N MET A 1 -12.67 -18.86 -5.86
CA MET A 1 -11.24 -18.77 -6.20
C MET A 1 -10.76 -20.16 -6.58
N LYS A 2 -10.36 -20.41 -7.82
CA LYS A 2 -9.74 -21.69 -8.19
C LYS A 2 -8.30 -21.64 -7.67
N ASN A 3 -7.99 -22.49 -6.71
CA ASN A 3 -6.60 -22.68 -6.30
C ASN A 3 -5.84 -23.25 -7.49
N PHE A 4 -4.61 -22.78 -7.71
CA PHE A 4 -3.74 -23.23 -8.81
C PHE A 4 -3.42 -24.73 -8.75
N THR A 5 -3.72 -25.39 -7.63
CA THR A 5 -3.58 -26.83 -7.39
C THR A 5 -4.74 -27.67 -7.90
N ASP A 6 -5.89 -27.08 -8.26
CA ASP A 6 -7.09 -27.85 -8.68
C ASP A 6 -7.13 -28.14 -10.18
N ILE A 7 -6.05 -27.83 -10.93
CA ILE A 7 -5.99 -28.05 -12.38
C ILE A 7 -5.44 -29.45 -12.66
N LYS A 8 -6.26 -30.46 -12.48
CA LYS A 8 -5.86 -31.88 -12.61
C LYS A 8 -5.99 -32.49 -14.01
N GLU A 9 -6.38 -31.71 -15.03
CA GLU A 9 -6.42 -32.19 -16.45
C GLU A 9 -5.94 -31.09 -17.40
N ILE A 10 -4.63 -30.85 -17.41
CA ILE A 10 -4.02 -29.94 -18.37
C ILE A 10 -3.21 -30.70 -19.39
N SER A 11 -3.87 -31.53 -20.17
CA SER A 11 -3.20 -32.24 -21.28
C SER A 11 -2.98 -31.32 -22.44
N GLN A 12 -2.33 -30.35 -22.60
CA GLN A 12 -1.92 -29.49 -23.73
C GLN A 12 -2.24 -27.99 -23.64
N LYS A 13 -2.85 -27.50 -22.53
CA LYS A 13 -3.07 -26.07 -22.35
C LYS A 13 -1.74 -25.38 -22.07
N GLY A 14 -1.53 -24.23 -22.72
CA GLY A 14 -0.44 -23.33 -22.41
C GLY A 14 -0.79 -22.42 -21.24
N VAL A 15 0.20 -21.70 -20.73
CA VAL A 15 0.01 -20.63 -19.76
C VAL A 15 0.71 -19.35 -20.22
N THR A 16 -0.05 -18.27 -20.20
CA THR A 16 0.47 -16.90 -20.39
C THR A 16 0.67 -16.29 -19.02
N PHE A 17 1.90 -15.90 -18.69
CA PHE A 17 2.22 -15.41 -17.35
C PHE A 17 3.15 -14.21 -17.38
N THR A 18 3.23 -13.54 -16.25
CA THR A 18 4.25 -12.52 -15.97
C THR A 18 4.76 -12.70 -14.54
N PHE A 19 5.96 -12.17 -14.27
CA PHE A 19 6.58 -12.18 -12.96
C PHE A 19 7.17 -10.81 -12.66
N GLY A 20 6.78 -10.19 -11.54
CA GLY A 20 7.23 -8.84 -11.21
C GLY A 20 6.96 -8.42 -9.77
N ARG A 21 7.40 -7.23 -9.42
CA ARG A 21 7.25 -6.68 -8.06
C ARG A 21 5.86 -6.13 -7.78
N PHE A 22 5.25 -5.44 -8.74
CA PHE A 22 3.92 -4.81 -8.63
C PHE A 22 3.73 -3.99 -7.34
N ASN A 23 4.73 -3.24 -6.92
CA ASN A 23 4.79 -2.66 -5.58
C ASN A 23 5.00 -1.13 -5.59
N PRO A 24 3.89 -0.35 -5.61
CA PRO A 24 2.49 -0.77 -5.66
C PRO A 24 2.01 -1.15 -7.07
N PRO A 25 0.82 -1.80 -7.20
CA PRO A 25 0.10 -1.93 -8.45
C PRO A 25 -0.20 -0.56 -9.08
N THR A 26 -0.20 -0.48 -10.42
CA THR A 26 -0.42 0.77 -11.18
C THR A 26 -1.30 0.52 -12.40
N ALA A 27 -1.79 1.59 -13.04
CA ALA A 27 -2.50 1.50 -14.33
C ALA A 27 -1.67 0.79 -15.42
N GLY A 28 -0.34 0.98 -15.42
CA GLY A 28 0.56 0.26 -16.32
C GLY A 28 0.52 -1.27 -16.14
N HIS A 29 0.33 -1.75 -14.92
CA HIS A 29 0.18 -3.18 -14.64
C HIS A 29 -1.17 -3.71 -15.13
N MET A 30 -2.24 -2.91 -15.12
CA MET A 30 -3.51 -3.26 -15.76
C MET A 30 -3.35 -3.39 -17.28
N LYS A 31 -2.62 -2.47 -17.93
CA LYS A 31 -2.31 -2.57 -19.37
C LYS A 31 -1.53 -3.84 -19.70
N LEU A 32 -0.56 -4.21 -18.86
CA LEU A 32 0.16 -5.48 -18.97
C LEU A 32 -0.81 -6.68 -18.93
N ALA A 33 -1.75 -6.69 -17.97
CA ALA A 33 -2.75 -7.76 -17.85
C ALA A 33 -3.69 -7.82 -19.06
N LEU A 34 -4.11 -6.68 -19.61
CA LEU A 34 -4.89 -6.62 -20.85
C LEU A 34 -4.10 -7.18 -22.04
N LYS A 35 -2.81 -6.89 -22.14
CA LYS A 35 -1.93 -7.48 -23.17
C LYS A 35 -1.81 -9.00 -22.99
N MET A 36 -1.66 -9.47 -21.74
CA MET A 36 -1.64 -10.91 -21.45
C MET A 36 -2.93 -11.57 -21.95
N LYS A 37 -4.09 -11.00 -21.65
CA LYS A 37 -5.39 -11.48 -22.16
C LYS A 37 -5.43 -11.53 -23.68
N ALA A 38 -4.94 -10.50 -24.35
CA ALA A 38 -4.96 -10.40 -25.82
C ALA A 38 -4.07 -11.45 -26.52
N VAL A 39 -2.94 -11.84 -25.88
CA VAL A 39 -2.00 -12.79 -26.47
C VAL A 39 -2.17 -14.23 -25.98
N ALA A 40 -3.03 -14.47 -25.00
CA ALA A 40 -3.19 -15.78 -24.38
C ALA A 40 -3.74 -16.83 -25.34
N GLY A 41 -4.64 -16.46 -26.27
CA GLY A 41 -5.15 -17.39 -27.28
C GLY A 41 -5.82 -18.65 -26.72
N GLY A 42 -6.42 -18.55 -25.52
CA GLY A 42 -7.04 -19.68 -24.81
C GLY A 42 -6.15 -20.34 -23.77
N ASP A 43 -4.89 -19.92 -23.61
CA ASP A 43 -4.03 -20.32 -22.50
C ASP A 43 -4.59 -19.80 -21.16
N ASP A 44 -4.25 -20.48 -20.06
CA ASP A 44 -4.48 -19.94 -18.73
C ASP A 44 -3.63 -18.68 -18.52
N ILE A 45 -4.10 -17.77 -17.65
CA ILE A 45 -3.41 -16.49 -17.43
C ILE A 45 -3.11 -16.34 -15.94
N ALA A 46 -1.84 -16.10 -15.60
CA ALA A 46 -1.40 -15.94 -14.21
C ALA A 46 -0.37 -14.82 -14.04
N ILE A 47 -0.51 -14.04 -12.97
CA ILE A 47 0.48 -13.06 -12.56
C ILE A 47 1.16 -13.56 -11.30
N PHE A 48 2.48 -13.69 -11.35
CA PHE A 48 3.30 -14.05 -10.20
C PHE A 48 3.98 -12.80 -9.65
N THR A 49 3.98 -12.66 -8.33
CA THR A 49 4.56 -11.50 -7.64
C THR A 49 5.77 -11.91 -6.82
N THR A 50 6.75 -11.02 -6.70
CA THR A 50 7.89 -11.24 -5.81
C THR A 50 7.47 -11.14 -4.36
N HIS A 51 8.20 -11.83 -3.47
CA HIS A 51 7.95 -11.82 -2.02
C HIS A 51 8.86 -10.85 -1.24
N THR A 52 9.69 -10.10 -1.96
CA THR A 52 10.58 -9.12 -1.32
C THR A 52 9.77 -7.97 -0.75
N THR A 53 10.02 -7.65 0.53
CA THR A 53 9.40 -6.52 1.22
C THR A 53 10.49 -5.64 1.82
N ASP A 54 10.46 -4.36 1.52
CA ASP A 54 11.32 -3.32 2.09
C ASP A 54 10.65 -1.95 2.02
N ARG A 55 11.04 -1.04 2.91
CA ARG A 55 10.42 0.29 3.02
C ARG A 55 10.65 1.18 1.80
N LYS A 56 11.70 0.97 1.01
CA LYS A 56 12.09 1.87 -0.08
C LYS A 56 11.46 1.50 -1.42
N LYS A 57 11.48 0.21 -1.78
CA LYS A 57 11.11 -0.27 -3.12
C LYS A 57 9.92 -1.21 -3.12
N ASN A 58 9.68 -1.92 -2.02
CA ASN A 58 8.66 -2.95 -1.90
C ASN A 58 7.86 -2.81 -0.60
N PRO A 59 7.13 -1.68 -0.40
CA PRO A 59 6.42 -1.41 0.85
C PRO A 59 5.25 -2.35 1.14
N LEU A 60 4.66 -2.97 0.11
CA LEU A 60 3.53 -3.88 0.28
C LEU A 60 4.00 -5.33 0.39
N THR A 61 3.34 -6.08 1.25
CA THR A 61 3.48 -7.55 1.31
C THR A 61 2.80 -8.21 0.11
N ASN A 62 3.16 -9.48 -0.18
CA ASN A 62 2.55 -10.25 -1.25
C ASN A 62 1.01 -10.31 -1.13
N ALA A 63 0.47 -10.54 0.07
CA ALA A 63 -0.97 -10.55 0.33
C ALA A 63 -1.63 -9.19 0.04
N GLN A 64 -0.97 -8.08 0.38
CA GLN A 64 -1.46 -6.74 0.07
C GLN A 64 -1.44 -6.47 -1.45
N ILE A 65 -0.37 -6.90 -2.15
CA ILE A 65 -0.33 -6.80 -3.61
C ILE A 65 -1.51 -7.54 -4.24
N GLN A 66 -1.79 -8.77 -3.82
CA GLN A 66 -2.94 -9.56 -4.30
C GLN A 66 -4.27 -8.85 -4.01
N LYS A 67 -4.46 -8.38 -2.78
CA LYS A 67 -5.66 -7.65 -2.36
C LYS A 67 -5.95 -6.44 -3.24
N PHE A 68 -4.93 -5.63 -3.52
CA PHE A 68 -5.09 -4.39 -4.27
C PHE A 68 -5.04 -4.57 -5.78
N MET A 69 -4.33 -5.59 -6.28
CA MET A 69 -4.18 -5.81 -7.71
C MET A 69 -5.37 -6.55 -8.32
N ASN A 70 -5.90 -7.58 -7.66
CA ASN A 70 -7.01 -8.36 -8.21
C ASN A 70 -8.22 -7.53 -8.65
N PRO A 71 -8.69 -6.51 -7.89
CA PRO A 71 -9.79 -5.65 -8.33
C PRO A 71 -9.46 -4.75 -9.54
N MET A 72 -8.19 -4.58 -9.90
CA MET A 72 -7.76 -3.83 -11.09
C MET A 72 -7.75 -4.70 -12.36
N LEU A 73 -7.71 -6.02 -12.20
CA LEU A 73 -7.46 -6.95 -13.29
C LEU A 73 -8.74 -7.34 -14.03
N PRO A 74 -8.66 -7.67 -15.32
CA PRO A 74 -9.74 -8.35 -16.03
C PRO A 74 -10.09 -9.68 -15.33
N THR A 75 -11.36 -10.04 -15.30
CA THR A 75 -11.90 -11.21 -14.56
C THR A 75 -11.17 -12.54 -14.86
N VAL A 76 -10.59 -12.67 -16.04
CA VAL A 76 -9.87 -13.88 -16.47
C VAL A 76 -8.39 -13.91 -16.04
N VAL A 77 -7.90 -12.81 -15.46
CA VAL A 77 -6.50 -12.65 -15.03
C VAL A 77 -6.47 -12.62 -13.51
N ASN A 78 -5.68 -13.48 -12.90
CA ASN A 78 -5.55 -13.54 -11.45
C ASN A 78 -4.10 -13.44 -11.02
N VAL A 79 -3.88 -12.85 -9.85
CA VAL A 79 -2.60 -12.97 -9.17
C VAL A 79 -2.53 -14.35 -8.54
N ALA A 80 -1.51 -15.11 -8.94
CA ALA A 80 -1.32 -16.47 -8.47
C ALA A 80 -0.92 -16.49 -6.99
N THR A 81 -1.54 -17.36 -6.23
CA THR A 81 -1.06 -17.72 -4.89
C THR A 81 0.12 -18.68 -5.06
N SER A 82 1.33 -18.20 -4.81
CA SER A 82 2.57 -18.94 -5.03
C SER A 82 3.61 -18.52 -4.01
N ASN A 83 4.47 -19.46 -3.62
CA ASN A 83 5.64 -19.18 -2.79
C ASN A 83 6.92 -18.95 -3.60
N ALA A 84 6.83 -18.98 -4.94
CA ALA A 84 7.95 -18.77 -5.82
C ALA A 84 8.53 -17.35 -5.67
N ARG A 85 9.83 -17.26 -5.45
CA ARG A 85 10.56 -16.00 -5.22
C ARG A 85 11.38 -15.58 -6.43
N THR A 86 11.64 -16.51 -7.33
CA THR A 86 12.44 -16.32 -8.55
C THR A 86 11.67 -16.76 -9.78
N ILE A 87 12.09 -16.25 -10.94
CA ILE A 87 11.51 -16.67 -12.22
C ILE A 87 11.69 -18.18 -12.45
N PHE A 88 12.78 -18.75 -11.99
CA PHE A 88 13.04 -20.18 -12.15
C PHE A 88 12.09 -21.02 -11.31
N GLU A 89 11.80 -20.61 -10.08
CA GLU A 89 10.81 -21.29 -9.24
C GLU A 89 9.40 -21.19 -9.86
N VAL A 90 9.05 -20.03 -10.46
CA VAL A 90 7.78 -19.87 -11.17
C VAL A 90 7.68 -20.85 -12.33
N VAL A 91 8.69 -20.92 -13.22
CA VAL A 91 8.62 -21.81 -14.37
C VAL A 91 8.69 -23.28 -13.96
N GLN A 92 9.41 -23.62 -12.89
CA GLN A 92 9.39 -24.98 -12.32
C GLN A 92 8.00 -25.34 -11.83
N GLN A 93 7.36 -24.45 -11.05
CA GLN A 93 5.99 -24.65 -10.56
C GLN A 93 5.00 -24.83 -11.72
N LEU A 94 5.11 -24.04 -12.78
CA LEU A 94 4.28 -24.17 -13.98
C LEU A 94 4.49 -25.52 -14.67
N TYR A 95 5.73 -25.97 -14.77
CA TYR A 95 6.07 -27.27 -15.36
C TYR A 95 5.51 -28.44 -14.54
N ASP A 96 5.66 -28.37 -13.21
CA ASP A 96 5.16 -29.37 -12.25
C ASP A 96 3.62 -29.41 -12.23
N SER A 97 2.98 -28.27 -12.50
CA SER A 97 1.52 -28.14 -12.67
C SER A 97 1.02 -28.72 -14.01
N GLY A 98 1.90 -29.28 -14.85
CA GLY A 98 1.54 -29.96 -16.09
C GLY A 98 1.57 -29.08 -17.34
N TYR A 99 1.86 -27.80 -17.27
CA TYR A 99 2.03 -26.98 -18.46
C TYR A 99 3.25 -27.39 -19.26
N ARG A 100 3.11 -27.39 -20.58
CA ARG A 100 4.21 -27.76 -21.52
C ARG A 100 4.49 -26.65 -22.54
N SER A 101 3.69 -25.60 -22.52
CA SER A 101 3.89 -24.37 -23.32
C SER A 101 3.71 -23.19 -22.43
N ILE A 102 4.69 -22.28 -22.43
CA ILE A 102 4.65 -21.04 -21.65
C ILE A 102 4.83 -19.82 -22.55
N ARG A 103 4.10 -18.78 -22.22
CA ARG A 103 4.24 -17.44 -22.81
C ARG A 103 4.41 -16.43 -21.71
N MET A 104 5.60 -15.86 -21.61
CA MET A 104 5.88 -14.80 -20.65
C MET A 104 5.67 -13.43 -21.29
N VAL A 105 4.95 -12.53 -20.60
CA VAL A 105 4.74 -11.16 -21.06
C VAL A 105 5.52 -10.20 -20.16
N VAL A 106 6.38 -9.37 -20.77
CA VAL A 106 7.27 -8.44 -20.07
C VAL A 106 7.39 -7.12 -20.83
N GLY A 107 8.01 -6.11 -20.24
CA GLY A 107 8.38 -4.87 -20.97
C GLY A 107 9.32 -5.18 -22.14
N SER A 108 9.27 -4.36 -23.18
CA SER A 108 10.07 -4.56 -24.40
C SER A 108 11.57 -4.68 -24.15
N ASP A 109 12.08 -3.92 -23.17
CA ASP A 109 13.47 -3.91 -22.72
C ASP A 109 13.96 -5.24 -22.15
N ARG A 110 13.07 -6.13 -21.73
CA ARG A 110 13.41 -7.39 -21.06
C ARG A 110 13.12 -8.66 -21.86
N VAL A 111 12.50 -8.52 -23.01
CA VAL A 111 12.11 -9.67 -23.86
C VAL A 111 13.31 -10.54 -24.20
N ARG A 112 14.39 -9.96 -24.70
CA ARG A 112 15.58 -10.69 -25.12
C ARG A 112 16.26 -11.39 -23.94
N GLU A 113 16.37 -10.69 -22.82
CA GLU A 113 16.96 -11.23 -21.59
C GLU A 113 16.22 -12.52 -21.14
N PHE A 114 14.90 -12.41 -20.94
CA PHE A 114 14.10 -13.55 -20.45
C PHE A 114 13.98 -14.68 -21.49
N GLN A 115 13.87 -14.36 -22.78
CA GLN A 115 13.85 -15.40 -23.81
C GLN A 115 15.14 -16.22 -23.78
N THR A 116 16.29 -15.56 -23.74
CA THR A 116 17.59 -16.22 -23.67
C THR A 116 17.73 -17.03 -22.38
N LEU A 117 17.38 -16.43 -21.24
CA LEU A 117 17.49 -17.04 -19.93
C LEU A 117 16.67 -18.32 -19.83
N LEU A 118 15.37 -18.25 -20.13
CA LEU A 118 14.46 -19.40 -20.00
C LEU A 118 14.79 -20.52 -20.99
N THR A 119 15.17 -20.17 -22.21
CA THR A 119 15.56 -21.16 -23.22
C THR A 119 16.86 -21.85 -22.84
N ARG A 120 17.84 -21.13 -22.32
CA ARG A 120 19.15 -21.65 -21.92
C ARG A 120 19.06 -22.80 -20.90
N TYR A 121 18.12 -22.73 -19.98
CA TYR A 121 17.94 -23.71 -18.90
C TYR A 121 16.87 -24.76 -19.22
N ASN A 122 16.17 -24.64 -20.35
CA ASN A 122 15.16 -25.61 -20.74
C ASN A 122 15.82 -27.00 -21.04
N GLY A 123 15.29 -28.05 -20.45
CA GLY A 123 15.80 -29.39 -20.56
C GLY A 123 17.04 -29.70 -19.71
N LYS A 124 17.56 -28.74 -18.94
CA LYS A 124 18.76 -28.93 -18.12
C LYS A 124 18.41 -29.03 -16.65
N ALA A 125 18.99 -30.04 -15.98
CA ALA A 125 18.97 -30.08 -14.53
C ALA A 125 19.95 -29.02 -13.98
N SER A 126 19.48 -28.18 -13.04
CA SER A 126 20.27 -27.13 -12.41
C SER A 126 19.85 -26.96 -10.96
N THR A 127 20.55 -26.11 -10.22
CA THR A 127 20.14 -25.68 -8.88
C THR A 127 18.77 -24.98 -8.86
N HIS A 128 18.29 -24.58 -10.03
CA HIS A 128 16.99 -23.93 -10.23
C HIS A 128 15.85 -24.88 -10.59
N GLY A 129 16.09 -26.21 -10.53
CA GLY A 129 15.14 -27.22 -10.92
C GLY A 129 15.39 -27.77 -12.33
N LYS A 130 14.41 -28.53 -12.82
CA LYS A 130 14.45 -29.15 -14.15
C LYS A 130 13.08 -29.01 -14.81
N TYR A 131 12.98 -28.11 -15.77
CA TYR A 131 11.81 -27.99 -16.64
C TYR A 131 12.18 -28.29 -18.10
N ASN A 132 11.23 -28.79 -18.86
CA ASN A 132 11.41 -29.11 -20.28
C ASN A 132 10.12 -28.79 -21.04
N PHE A 133 9.92 -27.51 -21.31
CA PHE A 133 8.76 -27.01 -22.08
C PHE A 133 8.95 -27.32 -23.57
N LYS A 134 7.86 -27.67 -24.25
CA LYS A 134 7.80 -27.80 -25.70
C LYS A 134 7.90 -26.43 -26.40
N SER A 135 7.40 -25.40 -25.75
CA SER A 135 7.41 -24.03 -26.28
C SER A 135 7.65 -23.02 -25.18
N ILE A 136 8.61 -22.15 -25.40
CA ILE A 136 8.89 -20.97 -24.54
C ILE A 136 8.85 -19.73 -25.43
N LYS A 137 7.91 -18.83 -25.20
CA LYS A 137 7.79 -17.55 -25.89
C LYS A 137 7.81 -16.41 -24.90
N VAL A 138 8.62 -15.38 -25.14
CA VAL A 138 8.61 -14.14 -24.40
C VAL A 138 8.10 -13.01 -25.30
N VAL A 139 7.04 -12.33 -24.88
CA VAL A 139 6.30 -11.36 -25.69
C VAL A 139 6.38 -10.00 -25.02
N SER A 140 6.54 -8.95 -25.81
CA SER A 140 6.52 -7.59 -25.34
C SER A 140 5.10 -7.12 -24.96
N ALA A 141 4.98 -6.51 -23.78
CA ALA A 141 3.78 -5.76 -23.38
C ALA A 141 3.70 -4.37 -24.02
N GLY A 142 4.69 -3.98 -24.79
CA GLY A 142 4.87 -2.65 -25.34
C GLY A 142 6.05 -1.91 -24.70
N GLN A 143 6.41 -0.79 -25.27
CA GLN A 143 7.39 0.12 -24.70
C GLN A 143 6.81 0.77 -23.43
N ARG A 144 7.65 0.91 -22.44
CA ARG A 144 7.39 1.73 -21.28
C ARG A 144 7.98 3.10 -21.58
N ASP A 145 7.13 4.09 -21.73
CA ASP A 145 7.56 5.47 -21.81
C ASP A 145 7.58 6.07 -20.40
N PRO A 146 8.73 6.25 -19.77
CA PRO A 146 8.82 6.83 -18.43
C PRO A 146 8.42 8.31 -18.40
N ASP A 147 8.45 9.00 -19.56
CA ASP A 147 8.19 10.43 -19.70
C ASP A 147 6.76 10.71 -20.17
N ALA A 148 6.00 9.68 -20.55
CA ALA A 148 4.61 9.86 -20.93
C ALA A 148 3.78 10.44 -19.77
N ALA A 149 3.07 11.51 -20.05
CA ALA A 149 2.16 12.16 -19.10
C ALA A 149 0.89 11.33 -18.83
N ASP A 150 0.66 10.29 -19.63
CA ASP A 150 -0.47 9.39 -19.52
C ASP A 150 -0.16 8.16 -18.64
N ASP A 151 -1.14 7.27 -18.54
CA ASP A 151 -1.03 6.00 -17.80
C ASP A 151 0.16 5.12 -18.22
N THR A 152 0.81 5.37 -19.38
CA THR A 152 1.95 4.57 -19.85
C THR A 152 3.24 4.90 -19.11
N GLY A 153 3.38 6.16 -18.64
CA GLY A 153 4.51 6.63 -17.83
C GLY A 153 4.40 6.34 -16.34
N MET A 154 3.24 5.85 -15.86
CA MET A 154 3.03 5.66 -14.43
C MET A 154 3.79 4.45 -13.90
N SER A 155 4.86 4.72 -13.17
CA SER A 155 5.69 3.70 -12.54
C SER A 155 5.40 3.52 -11.06
N ALA A 156 5.65 2.32 -10.52
CA ALA A 156 5.60 2.09 -9.08
C ALA A 156 6.53 3.03 -8.30
N SER A 157 7.65 3.46 -8.89
CA SER A 157 8.56 4.45 -8.29
C SER A 157 7.90 5.82 -8.18
N LYS A 158 7.22 6.28 -9.23
CA LYS A 158 6.49 7.56 -9.22
C LYS A 158 5.33 7.52 -8.21
N MET A 159 4.61 6.39 -8.12
CA MET A 159 3.58 6.20 -7.10
C MET A 159 4.12 6.34 -5.68
N ARG A 160 5.29 5.75 -5.39
CA ARG A 160 5.93 5.91 -4.07
C ARG A 160 6.43 7.35 -3.83
N GLN A 161 6.83 8.07 -4.86
CA GLN A 161 7.17 9.50 -4.75
C GLN A 161 5.96 10.34 -4.35
N PHE A 162 4.78 10.09 -4.92
CA PHE A 162 3.54 10.76 -4.49
C PHE A 162 3.26 10.53 -3.01
N VAL A 163 3.46 9.29 -2.52
CA VAL A 163 3.28 8.98 -1.09
C VAL A 163 4.30 9.73 -0.22
N HIS A 164 5.57 9.82 -0.67
CA HIS A 164 6.60 10.60 0.03
C HIS A 164 6.27 12.09 0.12
N ALA A 165 5.65 12.62 -0.93
CA ALA A 165 5.27 14.02 -1.04
C ALA A 165 3.90 14.35 -0.44
N GLY A 166 3.19 13.37 0.16
CA GLY A 166 1.85 13.58 0.69
C GLY A 166 0.77 13.81 -0.38
N GLN A 167 1.05 13.52 -1.65
CA GLN A 167 0.19 13.83 -2.80
C GLN A 167 -0.81 12.67 -3.05
N GLU A 168 -1.79 12.51 -2.15
CA GLU A 168 -2.79 11.44 -2.23
C GLU A 168 -3.64 11.54 -3.50
N ASP A 169 -4.09 12.73 -3.88
CA ASP A 169 -4.92 12.94 -5.08
C ASP A 169 -4.18 12.53 -6.34
N GLU A 170 -2.90 12.89 -6.49
CA GLU A 170 -2.09 12.52 -7.63
C GLU A 170 -1.85 11.00 -7.69
N PHE A 171 -1.68 10.39 -6.52
CA PHE A 171 -1.60 8.93 -6.41
C PHE A 171 -2.89 8.26 -6.90
N ILE A 172 -4.06 8.76 -6.46
CA ILE A 172 -5.37 8.20 -6.84
C ILE A 172 -5.65 8.42 -8.33
N LYS A 173 -5.36 9.61 -8.89
CA LYS A 173 -5.49 9.90 -10.32
C LYS A 173 -4.63 8.98 -11.20
N ALA A 174 -3.52 8.50 -10.68
CA ALA A 174 -2.59 7.60 -11.37
C ALA A 174 -3.04 6.13 -11.39
N LEU A 175 -4.15 5.81 -10.73
CA LEU A 175 -4.76 4.48 -10.73
C LEU A 175 -5.77 4.32 -11.88
N PRO A 176 -6.16 3.09 -12.23
CA PRO A 176 -7.18 2.88 -13.25
C PRO A 176 -8.48 3.60 -12.91
N LYS A 177 -9.14 4.20 -13.92
CA LYS A 177 -10.43 4.86 -13.72
C LYS A 177 -11.45 3.90 -13.09
N GLY A 178 -12.15 4.38 -12.07
CA GLY A 178 -13.14 3.59 -11.34
C GLY A 178 -12.58 2.63 -10.30
N TYR A 179 -11.28 2.64 -10.04
CA TYR A 179 -10.69 1.84 -8.99
C TYR A 179 -11.07 2.39 -7.60
N ARG A 180 -11.81 1.60 -6.82
CA ARG A 180 -12.44 2.06 -5.57
C ARG A 180 -11.57 1.97 -4.34
N MET A 181 -10.41 1.29 -4.42
CA MET A 181 -9.53 1.07 -3.26
C MET A 181 -8.32 2.02 -3.25
N GLY A 182 -8.38 3.15 -3.96
CA GLY A 182 -7.26 4.07 -4.13
C GLY A 182 -6.70 4.59 -2.81
N GLN A 183 -7.56 5.10 -1.93
CA GLN A 183 -7.16 5.57 -0.59
C GLN A 183 -6.58 4.45 0.28
N GLN A 184 -7.20 3.27 0.27
CA GLN A 184 -6.69 2.12 1.03
C GLN A 184 -5.31 1.69 0.53
N LEU A 185 -5.09 1.71 -0.78
CA LEU A 185 -3.79 1.41 -1.39
C LEU A 185 -2.75 2.47 -1.01
N TYR A 186 -3.11 3.76 -1.07
CA TYR A 186 -2.24 4.86 -0.64
C TYR A 186 -1.78 4.68 0.80
N LYS A 187 -2.72 4.49 1.73
CA LYS A 187 -2.43 4.27 3.16
C LYS A 187 -1.59 3.02 3.41
N ALA A 188 -1.84 1.94 2.67
CA ALA A 188 -1.05 0.71 2.79
C ALA A 188 0.40 0.94 2.32
N VAL A 189 0.62 1.67 1.22
CA VAL A 189 1.95 2.04 0.74
C VAL A 189 2.65 2.96 1.73
N GLN A 190 1.96 3.98 2.24
CA GLN A 190 2.46 4.91 3.25
C GLN A 190 2.93 4.18 4.51
N ALA A 191 2.10 3.29 5.05
CA ALA A 191 2.43 2.47 6.21
C ALA A 191 3.64 1.54 5.94
N GLY A 192 3.67 0.90 4.77
CA GLY A 192 4.76 0.02 4.36
C GLY A 192 6.09 0.75 4.16
N MET A 193 6.05 2.01 3.72
CA MET A 193 7.22 2.89 3.64
C MET A 193 7.67 3.40 5.02
N GLY A 194 6.86 3.19 6.06
CA GLY A 194 7.11 3.71 7.40
C GLY A 194 6.88 5.21 7.52
N ILE A 195 6.18 5.80 6.54
CA ILE A 195 5.75 7.19 6.59
C ILE A 195 4.53 7.22 7.50
N ARG A 196 4.67 7.87 8.64
CA ARG A 196 3.54 8.10 9.54
C ARG A 196 2.75 9.28 9.03
N GLU A 197 1.43 9.20 9.09
CA GLU A 197 0.60 10.39 8.96
C GLU A 197 1.11 11.37 10.01
N THR A 198 1.71 12.47 9.56
CA THR A 198 2.03 13.57 10.44
C THR A 198 0.70 14.20 10.82
N PHE A 199 0.41 14.20 12.10
CA PHE A 199 -0.82 14.67 12.72
C PHE A 199 -1.10 16.21 12.58
N PRO A 200 -0.29 17.04 11.90
CA PRO A 200 -0.56 18.46 11.78
C PRO A 200 -1.83 18.80 10.99
N ASP A 201 -2.16 18.03 9.94
CA ASP A 201 -3.20 18.50 9.00
C ASP A 201 -4.63 18.36 9.55
N PHE A 202 -4.93 17.30 10.28
CA PHE A 202 -6.26 17.15 10.88
C PHE A 202 -6.53 18.13 12.02
N MET A 203 -5.51 18.46 12.81
CA MET A 203 -5.64 19.48 13.86
C MET A 203 -5.63 20.90 13.28
N TYR A 204 -5.02 21.10 12.10
CA TYR A 204 -5.02 22.39 11.42
C TYR A 204 -6.40 22.77 10.87
N GLU A 205 -7.14 21.85 10.27
CA GLU A 205 -8.49 22.12 9.73
C GLU A 205 -9.52 22.37 10.83
N VAL A 206 -9.40 21.72 11.99
CA VAL A 206 -10.35 21.92 13.10
C VAL A 206 -10.14 23.25 13.82
N TYR A 207 -8.95 23.89 13.71
CA TYR A 207 -8.63 25.10 14.46
C TYR A 207 -8.36 26.35 13.61
N THR A 208 -8.37 26.27 12.28
CA THR A 208 -8.17 27.44 11.40
C THR A 208 -9.46 28.13 10.97
N ASP A 209 -10.62 27.64 11.42
CA ASP A 209 -11.85 28.42 11.26
C ASP A 209 -11.76 29.63 12.18
N THR A 210 -11.65 30.83 11.58
CA THR A 210 -11.38 32.12 12.20
C THR A 210 -12.51 32.66 13.10
N HIS A 211 -13.44 31.83 13.49
CA HIS A 211 -14.38 32.11 14.57
C HIS A 211 -13.83 31.50 15.86
N VAL A 212 -13.06 32.30 16.61
CA VAL A 212 -12.80 32.03 18.03
C VAL A 212 -14.14 32.09 18.74
N PRO A 213 -14.76 30.97 19.11
CA PRO A 213 -16.00 31.04 19.89
C PRO A 213 -15.65 31.67 21.23
N GLN A 214 -16.54 32.51 21.74
CA GLN A 214 -16.47 32.95 23.14
C GLN A 214 -16.26 31.69 24.00
N VAL A 215 -15.27 31.79 24.90
CA VAL A 215 -14.90 30.68 25.79
C VAL A 215 -16.08 30.45 26.73
N HIS A 216 -16.99 29.56 26.35
CA HIS A 216 -18.02 29.09 27.25
C HIS A 216 -17.36 28.19 28.30
N GLU A 217 -17.65 28.47 29.58
CA GLU A 217 -17.16 27.61 30.67
C GLU A 217 -17.56 26.16 30.40
N TRP A 218 -16.56 25.27 30.34
CA TRP A 218 -16.75 23.84 30.09
C TRP A 218 -17.67 23.27 31.19
N GLY A 219 -18.82 22.74 30.76
CA GLY A 219 -19.84 22.20 31.66
C GLY A 219 -21.01 23.14 31.88
N SER A 220 -20.97 24.38 31.38
CA SER A 220 -22.14 25.25 31.29
C SER A 220 -23.14 24.63 30.28
N GLN A 221 -24.42 25.03 30.41
CA GLN A 221 -25.47 24.57 29.49
C GLN A 221 -25.15 25.03 28.04
N GLU A 222 -24.66 26.26 27.88
CA GLU A 222 -24.26 26.84 26.59
C GLU A 222 -23.08 26.14 25.96
N GLY A 223 -22.06 25.73 26.74
CA GLY A 223 -20.94 24.93 26.24
C GLY A 223 -21.37 23.53 25.76
N ARG A 224 -22.39 22.92 26.38
CA ARG A 224 -22.96 21.64 25.95
C ARG A 224 -23.78 21.77 24.67
N GLU A 225 -24.58 22.83 24.55
CA GLU A 225 -25.39 23.11 23.36
C GLU A 225 -24.50 23.41 22.15
N TYR A 226 -23.38 24.16 22.38
CA TYR A 226 -22.38 24.45 21.37
C TYR A 226 -21.71 23.14 20.87
N ALA A 227 -21.27 22.26 21.77
CA ALA A 227 -20.65 20.99 21.41
C ALA A 227 -21.62 20.07 20.65
N GLN A 228 -22.92 20.05 20.99
CA GLN A 228 -23.95 19.31 20.27
C GLN A 228 -24.22 19.82 18.85
N ALA A 229 -24.13 21.14 18.65
CA ALA A 229 -24.32 21.74 17.32
C ALA A 229 -23.23 21.32 16.32
N PHE A 230 -22.00 21.07 16.79
CA PHE A 230 -20.87 20.67 15.93
C PHE A 230 -20.69 19.15 15.78
N THR A 231 -21.27 18.32 16.66
CA THR A 231 -21.19 16.87 16.60
C THR A 231 -22.56 16.22 16.77
N PRO A 232 -23.50 16.44 15.85
CA PRO A 232 -24.81 15.83 15.92
C PRO A 232 -24.66 14.29 15.89
N HIS A 233 -25.31 13.65 16.89
CA HIS A 233 -25.35 12.19 17.08
C HIS A 233 -24.13 11.50 17.72
N GLN A 234 -23.14 12.26 18.25
CA GLN A 234 -22.13 11.65 19.11
C GLN A 234 -22.40 11.96 20.58
N PRO A 235 -22.15 10.99 21.50
CA PRO A 235 -22.27 11.26 22.92
C PRO A 235 -21.26 12.34 23.34
N ILE A 236 -21.69 13.29 24.17
CA ILE A 236 -20.82 14.34 24.70
C ILE A 236 -19.74 13.65 25.56
N VAL A 237 -18.51 13.66 25.06
CA VAL A 237 -17.37 13.18 25.85
C VAL A 237 -16.98 14.28 26.81
N ASP A 238 -17.08 14.03 28.12
CA ASP A 238 -16.60 14.97 29.15
C ASP A 238 -15.07 14.95 29.16
N TYR A 239 -14.49 15.90 28.41
CA TYR A 239 -13.04 16.04 28.28
C TYR A 239 -12.30 16.30 29.61
N ARG A 240 -13.03 16.73 30.67
CA ARG A 240 -12.45 16.82 32.03
C ARG A 240 -12.06 15.45 32.58
N LYS A 241 -12.77 14.39 32.17
CA LYS A 241 -12.39 13.00 32.52
C LYS A 241 -11.20 12.48 31.74
N LEU A 242 -10.91 13.06 30.56
CA LEU A 242 -9.79 12.67 29.71
C LEU A 242 -8.47 13.36 30.08
N THR A 243 -8.51 14.44 30.85
CA THR A 243 -7.34 15.28 31.14
C THR A 243 -6.94 15.34 32.63
N THR A 244 -7.64 14.64 33.51
CA THR A 244 -7.24 14.62 34.91
C THR A 244 -5.97 13.77 35.09
N TRP A 245 -5.00 14.35 35.77
CA TRP A 245 -3.70 13.72 36.08
C TRP A 245 -3.81 12.34 36.77
N ARG A 246 -4.96 12.03 37.35
CA ARG A 246 -5.27 10.72 37.97
C ARG A 246 -5.32 9.56 36.98
N GLU A 247 -5.72 9.79 35.71
CA GLU A 247 -5.76 8.73 34.69
C GLU A 247 -4.37 8.32 34.19
N GLN A 248 -3.31 9.06 34.53
CA GLN A 248 -1.94 8.70 34.15
C GLN A 248 -1.36 7.58 35.02
N GLU A 249 -1.88 7.39 36.23
CA GLU A 249 -1.38 6.36 37.16
C GLU A 249 -1.71 4.94 36.71
N ASP A 250 -2.76 4.76 35.91
CA ASP A 250 -3.22 3.45 35.42
C ASP A 250 -2.60 3.04 34.06
N LEU A 251 -1.83 3.90 33.44
CA LEU A 251 -1.21 3.58 32.16
C LEU A 251 0.10 2.81 32.33
N PRO A 252 0.34 1.76 31.51
CA PRO A 252 1.59 1.02 31.56
C PRO A 252 2.81 1.93 31.40
N LYS A 253 3.87 1.64 32.17
CA LYS A 253 5.13 2.41 32.18
C LYS A 253 5.71 2.67 30.78
N LYS A 254 5.54 1.74 29.84
CA LYS A 254 5.97 1.91 28.43
C LYS A 254 5.24 3.04 27.71
N VAL A 255 3.95 3.31 28.03
CA VAL A 255 3.15 4.39 27.45
C VAL A 255 3.65 5.73 27.98
N LEU A 256 3.88 5.82 29.29
CA LEU A 256 4.38 7.03 29.94
C LEU A 256 5.80 7.39 29.46
N LEU A 257 6.70 6.42 29.33
CA LEU A 257 8.05 6.63 28.79
C LEU A 257 8.00 7.13 27.32
N TYR A 258 7.08 6.63 26.54
CA TYR A 258 6.93 7.10 25.16
C TYR A 258 6.32 8.49 25.10
N LYS A 259 5.35 8.83 25.97
CA LYS A 259 4.84 10.20 26.17
C LYS A 259 5.96 11.18 26.45
N GLU A 260 6.84 10.87 27.42
CA GLU A 260 7.98 11.71 27.77
C GLU A 260 8.94 11.94 26.59
N LYS A 261 9.21 10.87 25.83
CA LYS A 261 10.02 10.98 24.63
C LYS A 261 9.40 11.91 23.61
N MET A 262 8.11 11.77 23.33
CA MET A 262 7.40 12.63 22.39
C MET A 262 7.32 14.07 22.86
N TYR A 263 7.09 14.29 24.16
CA TYR A 263 7.09 15.64 24.73
C TYR A 263 8.46 16.33 24.58
N LYS A 264 9.56 15.62 24.76
CA LYS A 264 10.92 16.16 24.51
C LYS A 264 11.10 16.54 23.03
N GLU A 265 10.65 15.70 22.10
CA GLU A 265 10.71 16.01 20.67
C GLU A 265 9.83 17.23 20.28
N LEU A 266 8.69 17.43 20.97
CA LEU A 266 7.83 18.60 20.78
C LEU A 266 8.44 19.89 21.39
N LYS A 267 9.27 19.77 22.43
CA LYS A 267 9.98 20.93 23.02
C LYS A 267 10.92 21.62 22.02
N ASP A 268 11.49 20.89 21.08
CA ASP A 268 12.34 21.47 20.04
C ASP A 268 11.54 22.39 19.07
N LYS A 269 10.21 22.31 19.13
CA LYS A 269 9.25 23.14 18.37
C LYS A 269 8.45 24.07 19.26
N ARG A 270 8.96 24.38 20.45
CA ARG A 270 8.25 25.19 21.45
C ARG A 270 7.82 26.54 20.91
N ASP A 271 8.68 27.21 20.16
CA ASP A 271 8.41 28.53 19.58
C ASP A 271 7.18 28.49 18.66
N GLU A 272 7.04 27.42 17.85
CA GLU A 272 5.87 27.22 16.98
C GLU A 272 4.57 27.04 17.80
N PHE A 273 4.66 26.39 18.96
CA PHE A 273 3.53 26.19 19.86
C PHE A 273 3.20 27.48 20.64
N GLU A 274 4.20 28.24 21.08
CA GLU A 274 4.01 29.53 21.78
C GLU A 274 3.38 30.56 20.85
N ASP A 275 3.83 30.64 19.60
CA ASP A 275 3.23 31.54 18.60
C ASP A 275 1.76 31.22 18.35
N LYS A 276 1.39 29.94 18.43
CA LYS A 276 0.05 29.47 18.07
C LYS A 276 -0.91 29.42 19.28
N TYR A 277 -0.43 29.02 20.44
CA TYR A 277 -1.25 28.71 21.61
C TYR A 277 -0.95 29.60 22.82
N GLY A 278 0.04 30.51 22.68
CA GLY A 278 0.43 31.41 23.76
C GLY A 278 0.79 30.67 25.04
N ASP A 279 0.30 31.14 26.17
CA ASP A 279 0.55 30.60 27.50
C ASP A 279 0.11 29.12 27.67
N ARG A 280 -0.69 28.61 26.74
CA ARG A 280 -1.15 27.20 26.75
C ARG A 280 -0.28 26.25 25.95
N ALA A 281 0.82 26.69 25.36
CA ALA A 281 1.70 25.91 24.54
C ALA A 281 2.16 24.61 25.22
N ASP A 282 2.59 24.70 26.47
CA ASP A 282 3.07 23.56 27.26
C ASP A 282 1.97 22.50 27.51
N GLU A 283 0.76 22.97 27.85
CA GLU A 283 -0.40 22.10 28.06
C GLU A 283 -0.77 21.33 26.76
N VAL A 284 -0.78 22.04 25.63
CA VAL A 284 -1.08 21.45 24.32
C VAL A 284 0.01 20.44 23.90
N MET A 285 1.28 20.74 24.14
CA MET A 285 2.38 19.81 23.87
C MET A 285 2.25 18.53 24.72
N HIS A 286 1.89 18.65 26.01
CA HIS A 286 1.67 17.50 26.89
C HIS A 286 0.48 16.65 26.43
N ALA A 287 -0.65 17.25 26.08
CA ALA A 287 -1.83 16.56 25.57
C ALA A 287 -1.53 15.81 24.25
N THR A 288 -0.80 16.47 23.36
CA THR A 288 -0.35 15.90 22.08
C THR A 288 0.55 14.69 22.30
N ALA A 289 1.56 14.80 23.17
CA ALA A 289 2.47 13.70 23.50
C ALA A 289 1.73 12.50 24.11
N MET A 290 0.74 12.75 24.98
CA MET A 290 -0.09 11.70 25.57
C MET A 290 -0.95 10.99 24.52
N THR A 291 -1.58 11.74 23.63
CA THR A 291 -2.40 11.18 22.55
C THR A 291 -1.54 10.29 21.62
N MET A 292 -0.35 10.76 21.27
CA MET A 292 0.61 9.97 20.49
C MET A 292 1.03 8.68 21.20
N ALA A 293 1.23 8.73 22.51
CA ALA A 293 1.61 7.57 23.31
C ALA A 293 0.46 6.55 23.44
N LYS A 294 -0.75 7.00 23.75
CA LYS A 294 -1.94 6.15 23.80
C LYS A 294 -2.16 5.45 22.46
N ARG A 295 -2.16 6.18 21.36
CA ARG A 295 -2.35 5.63 20.01
C ARG A 295 -1.29 4.60 19.62
N LYS A 296 -0.02 4.84 19.96
CA LYS A 296 1.06 3.90 19.65
C LYS A 296 0.86 2.53 20.27
N TYR A 297 0.28 2.48 21.45
CA TYR A 297 0.11 1.24 22.21
C TYR A 297 -1.34 0.73 22.25
N GLY A 298 -2.24 1.31 21.42
CA GLY A 298 -3.62 0.84 21.27
C GLY A 298 -4.56 1.22 22.42
N TYR A 299 -4.24 2.26 23.17
CA TYR A 299 -5.12 2.86 24.18
C TYR A 299 -5.92 4.00 23.52
N THR A 300 -7.22 3.88 23.52
CA THR A 300 -8.16 4.90 23.03
C THR A 300 -8.66 5.77 24.18
#